data_6aaafa62f8ccf2524b3dcc0d4c3d839d
#
_entry.id   6aaafa62f8ccf2524b3dcc0d4c3d839d
#
_cell.length_a   1.000
_cell.length_b   1.000
_cell.length_c   1.000
_cell.angle_alpha   90.00
_cell.angle_beta   90.00
_cell.angle_gamma   90.00
#
_symmetry.space_group_name_H-M   'P 1'
#
loop_
_entity.id
_entity.type
_entity.pdbx_description
1 polymer ?
#
loop_
_entity_poly.entity_id
_entity_poly.type
_entity_poly.pdbx_seq_one_letter_code
_entity_poly.pdbx_strand_id
1 'polypeptide(L)'
;METRSTSRRTFLSLSMGLPLGAALAACGTSGPTRAGGGSPTGGGGGGAKATYWYLSVEPQEGVRRRAIERFNKANPGTPIEGTPFQNDAYKTKIKTAIGAGQAPTLIWGWGGGTLRSYVQAGQVEDLTSWFAENAAVKDRLFPSSFGAATVDGKIYAMPCETVQPIVLYYNKEVLEKVGVQPPTTWGEIMDIVPKINAKGIAPFSLGGQSRWTNMMWLEFLFDRIGGPEVFQAVFEGQKDAWSNPAALDALTKMQDLIKANGFIKGFSSITADSNADQALLYTGKAAMMLHGGWTYGGMKNDGGDFVPGGHLGYMNFPPVDGGKGDPSNTVGNPGQYLSISAKATPEQKELAKKFFTSGVLDQTEVKEWADTGAVPIVKGADAAFASSPDADFLKFVYGIASNAQTFAQSWDQALSPTAAEVLLDNIAKLFQLSISPQQFQTNMNAVIGK
;
A
#
# COMPACT_ATOMS: atom_id res chain seq x y z
N MET A 1 49.96 13.50 45.69
CA MET A 1 48.72 14.29 45.93
C MET A 1 47.56 13.45 45.40
N GLU A 2 46.97 12.74 46.34
CA GLU A 2 45.82 11.82 46.08
C GLU A 2 44.54 12.62 45.86
N THR A 3 43.72 12.20 44.94
CA THR A 3 42.31 12.55 44.96
C THR A 3 41.46 11.31 44.69
N ARG A 4 40.66 10.99 45.67
CA ARG A 4 39.81 9.81 45.85
C ARG A 4 38.61 9.79 44.89
N SER A 5 38.40 8.62 44.37
CA SER A 5 37.15 8.13 43.79
C SER A 5 36.06 7.99 44.86
N THR A 6 34.83 8.51 44.60
CA THR A 6 33.65 8.20 45.41
C THR A 6 32.61 7.44 44.60
N SER A 7 32.40 6.24 45.10
CA SER A 7 31.43 5.23 44.67
C SER A 7 30.00 5.63 45.01
N ARG A 8 29.09 5.46 44.02
CA ARG A 8 27.62 5.51 44.20
C ARG A 8 27.11 4.13 44.59
N ARG A 9 26.91 3.88 45.86
CA ARG A 9 26.01 2.83 46.37
C ARG A 9 25.57 3.24 47.77
N THR A 10 24.28 3.00 48.04
CA THR A 10 23.62 2.98 49.35
C THR A 10 22.63 4.14 49.58
N PHE A 11 21.37 3.84 49.36
CA PHE A 11 20.29 4.25 50.25
C PHE A 11 19.15 3.22 50.11
N LEU A 12 19.15 2.30 51.03
CA LEU A 12 18.02 1.43 51.35
C LEU A 12 17.93 1.45 52.89
N SER A 13 16.71 1.53 53.35
CA SER A 13 16.21 1.09 54.65
C SER A 13 15.82 2.13 55.70
N LEU A 14 14.66 1.85 56.21
CA LEU A 14 14.00 1.99 57.52
C LEU A 14 13.11 3.22 57.71
N SER A 15 11.80 3.00 57.90
CA SER A 15 11.24 2.77 59.22
C SER A 15 9.74 2.47 59.20
N MET A 16 9.37 1.51 60.04
CA MET A 16 8.04 1.12 60.51
C MET A 16 7.38 2.21 61.35
N GLY A 17 6.02 2.14 61.41
CA GLY A 17 5.24 2.78 62.47
C GLY A 17 3.77 2.89 62.17
N LEU A 18 2.91 1.92 62.58
CA LEU A 18 1.45 2.01 62.81
C LEU A 18 1.19 2.79 64.13
N PRO A 19 -0.01 3.32 64.51
CA PRO A 19 -1.32 2.65 64.33
C PRO A 19 -2.59 3.53 64.13
N LEU A 20 -3.68 2.85 63.77
CA LEU A 20 -5.16 3.00 64.04
C LEU A 20 -5.77 4.37 64.24
N GLY A 21 -6.85 4.56 63.47
CA GLY A 21 -7.92 5.53 63.74
C GLY A 21 -9.05 5.41 62.73
N ALA A 22 -10.15 4.78 63.09
CA ALA A 22 -11.34 4.59 62.29
C ALA A 22 -12.14 5.89 62.14
N ALA A 23 -12.65 6.17 60.93
CA ALA A 23 -13.85 6.94 60.72
C ALA A 23 -14.52 6.53 59.39
N LEU A 24 -15.72 5.97 59.53
CA LEU A 24 -16.69 5.71 58.48
C LEU A 24 -17.25 7.03 57.94
N ALA A 25 -17.34 7.17 56.63
CA ALA A 25 -18.52 7.69 55.91
C ALA A 25 -18.35 7.69 54.43
N ALA A 26 -19.13 6.89 53.74
CA ALA A 26 -19.90 7.13 52.52
C ALA A 26 -19.26 7.89 51.36
N CYS A 27 -19.13 7.19 50.25
CA CYS A 27 -19.79 7.49 49.00
C CYS A 27 -19.20 6.76 47.82
N GLY A 28 -19.99 5.93 47.22
CA GLY A 28 -20.27 5.99 45.82
C GLY A 28 -19.42 5.06 44.95
N THR A 29 -19.62 3.77 45.05
CA THR A 29 -19.31 2.82 43.97
C THR A 29 -20.27 3.05 42.82
N SER A 30 -19.83 3.64 41.72
CA SER A 30 -20.51 3.50 40.44
C SER A 30 -19.85 2.36 39.64
N GLY A 31 -20.26 1.15 39.96
CA GLY A 31 -20.12 0.00 39.11
C GLY A 31 -21.18 0.07 37.99
N PRO A 32 -20.97 -0.59 36.84
CA PRO A 32 -21.97 -0.58 35.77
C PRO A 32 -23.20 -1.35 36.24
N THR A 33 -24.28 -0.62 36.49
CA THR A 33 -25.61 -1.17 36.73
C THR A 33 -26.09 -1.90 35.48
N ARG A 34 -26.32 -3.19 35.59
CA ARG A 34 -27.18 -3.95 34.69
C ARG A 34 -28.54 -3.29 34.67
N ALA A 35 -28.85 -2.55 33.60
CA ALA A 35 -30.19 -2.09 33.35
C ALA A 35 -31.06 -3.30 32.94
N GLY A 36 -32.10 -3.51 33.67
CA GLY A 36 -33.12 -4.50 33.44
C GLY A 36 -33.83 -4.31 32.13
N GLY A 37 -34.36 -5.40 31.60
CA GLY A 37 -35.12 -5.48 30.38
C GLY A 37 -36.28 -4.49 30.33
N GLY A 38 -36.17 -3.55 29.45
CA GLY A 38 -37.23 -2.72 28.90
C GLY A 38 -37.22 -2.91 27.42
N SER A 39 -38.26 -3.54 26.88
CA SER A 39 -38.50 -3.52 25.42
C SER A 39 -38.59 -2.09 24.96
N PRO A 40 -37.83 -1.66 23.96
CA PRO A 40 -38.07 -0.37 23.34
C PRO A 40 -39.20 -0.52 22.33
N THR A 41 -40.44 -0.22 22.77
CA THR A 41 -41.50 0.20 21.87
C THR A 41 -41.30 1.68 21.59
N GLY A 42 -41.08 2.04 20.33
CA GLY A 42 -41.21 3.43 19.96
C GLY A 42 -40.26 3.83 18.80
N GLY A 43 -40.81 3.84 17.61
CA GLY A 43 -40.21 4.25 16.36
C GLY A 43 -39.51 5.61 16.40
N GLY A 44 -38.28 5.56 16.02
CA GLY A 44 -37.53 6.64 15.43
C GLY A 44 -36.76 6.01 14.32
N GLY A 45 -37.05 6.38 13.08
CA GLY A 45 -36.46 5.83 11.86
C GLY A 45 -34.96 6.16 11.78
N GLY A 46 -34.15 5.53 12.62
CA GLY A 46 -32.72 5.50 12.43
C GLY A 46 -32.40 4.47 11.36
N GLY A 47 -32.12 4.90 10.15
CA GLY A 47 -31.68 4.03 9.06
C GLY A 47 -30.39 3.29 9.44
N ALA A 48 -30.08 2.24 8.71
CA ALA A 48 -28.84 1.48 8.89
C ALA A 48 -27.63 2.40 8.78
N LYS A 49 -26.65 2.17 9.66
CA LYS A 49 -25.36 2.85 9.64
C LYS A 49 -24.29 1.85 9.23
N ALA A 50 -23.50 2.20 8.21
CA ALA A 50 -22.35 1.40 7.79
C ALA A 50 -21.02 2.07 8.20
N THR A 51 -19.99 1.25 8.38
CA THR A 51 -18.63 1.72 8.69
C THR A 51 -17.68 1.39 7.56
N TYR A 52 -16.76 2.31 7.27
CA TYR A 52 -15.77 2.19 6.21
C TYR A 52 -14.39 2.58 6.73
N TRP A 53 -13.44 1.63 6.74
CA TRP A 53 -12.06 1.90 7.10
C TRP A 53 -11.21 2.03 5.84
N TYR A 54 -10.36 3.08 5.77
CA TYR A 54 -9.54 3.40 4.61
C TYR A 54 -8.20 4.05 5.00
N LEU A 55 -7.35 4.35 4.02
CA LEU A 55 -6.01 4.90 4.26
C LEU A 55 -6.01 6.44 4.39
N SER A 56 -5.22 6.96 5.34
CA SER A 56 -5.11 8.37 5.73
C SER A 56 -3.99 9.13 5.01
N VAL A 57 -3.70 8.81 3.75
CA VAL A 57 -2.65 9.52 3.00
C VAL A 57 -3.28 10.59 2.12
N GLU A 58 -2.90 11.86 2.34
CA GLU A 58 -3.32 12.97 1.48
C GLU A 58 -2.50 13.00 0.17
N PRO A 59 -3.06 13.43 -0.97
CA PRO A 59 -4.42 13.99 -1.16
C PRO A 59 -5.54 12.94 -1.29
N GLN A 60 -5.22 11.65 -1.29
CA GLN A 60 -6.16 10.56 -1.54
C GLN A 60 -7.22 10.42 -0.44
N GLU A 61 -6.84 10.66 0.83
CA GLU A 61 -7.81 10.68 1.94
C GLU A 61 -8.92 11.69 1.69
N GLY A 62 -8.55 12.89 1.24
CA GLY A 62 -9.51 13.95 0.93
C GLY A 62 -10.54 13.51 -0.12
N VAL A 63 -10.14 12.78 -1.16
CA VAL A 63 -11.05 12.24 -2.19
C VAL A 63 -12.05 11.27 -1.56
N ARG A 64 -11.56 10.29 -0.79
CA ARG A 64 -12.41 9.29 -0.12
C ARG A 64 -13.42 9.94 0.83
N ARG A 65 -12.95 10.87 1.64
CA ARG A 65 -13.79 11.60 2.60
C ARG A 65 -14.91 12.37 1.89
N ARG A 66 -14.58 13.12 0.82
CA ARG A 66 -15.60 13.86 0.05
C ARG A 66 -16.60 12.95 -0.67
N ALA A 67 -16.17 11.76 -1.16
CA ALA A 67 -17.07 10.77 -1.74
C ALA A 67 -18.10 10.28 -0.70
N ILE A 68 -17.64 9.95 0.52
CA ILE A 68 -18.52 9.58 1.65
C ILE A 68 -19.47 10.74 2.01
N GLU A 69 -18.96 11.96 2.11
CA GLU A 69 -19.77 13.15 2.42
C GLU A 69 -20.85 13.41 1.37
N ARG A 70 -20.54 13.29 0.07
CA ARG A 70 -21.51 13.41 -1.01
C ARG A 70 -22.60 12.34 -0.92
N PHE A 71 -22.18 11.08 -0.70
CA PHE A 71 -23.11 9.98 -0.55
C PHE A 71 -24.03 10.19 0.65
N ASN A 72 -23.52 10.55 1.81
CA ASN A 72 -24.29 10.79 3.02
C ASN A 72 -25.26 11.96 2.86
N LYS A 73 -24.88 13.02 2.18
CA LYS A 73 -25.76 14.17 1.86
C LYS A 73 -26.92 13.75 0.97
N ALA A 74 -26.69 12.86 0.01
CA ALA A 74 -27.73 12.32 -0.87
C ALA A 74 -28.61 11.25 -0.18
N ASN A 75 -28.18 10.68 0.94
CA ASN A 75 -28.84 9.60 1.65
C ASN A 75 -29.01 9.91 3.15
N PRO A 76 -29.76 10.95 3.51
CA PRO A 76 -29.94 11.32 4.91
C PRO A 76 -30.64 10.19 5.68
N GLY A 77 -30.14 9.89 6.87
CA GLY A 77 -30.66 8.81 7.73
C GLY A 77 -30.00 7.44 7.56
N THR A 78 -29.15 7.26 6.55
CA THR A 78 -28.37 6.01 6.33
C THR A 78 -26.88 6.34 6.09
N PRO A 79 -26.13 6.84 7.09
CA PRO A 79 -24.78 7.31 6.90
C PRO A 79 -23.76 6.17 6.80
N ILE A 80 -22.71 6.43 6.00
CA ILE A 80 -21.44 5.69 6.05
C ILE A 80 -20.47 6.52 6.90
N GLU A 81 -19.91 5.90 7.95
CA GLU A 81 -18.88 6.51 8.77
C GLU A 81 -17.50 6.03 8.34
N GLY A 82 -16.70 6.96 7.86
CA GLY A 82 -15.33 6.74 7.45
C GLY A 82 -14.36 6.83 8.63
N THR A 83 -13.37 5.92 8.69
CA THR A 83 -12.28 5.99 9.66
C THR A 83 -10.95 5.78 8.94
N PRO A 84 -10.09 6.81 8.87
CA PRO A 84 -8.79 6.73 8.22
C PRO A 84 -7.72 6.08 9.13
N PHE A 85 -6.76 5.37 8.52
CA PHE A 85 -5.60 4.77 9.18
C PHE A 85 -4.36 4.90 8.31
N GLN A 86 -3.18 5.04 8.90
CA GLN A 86 -1.92 4.90 8.18
C GLN A 86 -1.77 3.47 7.64
N ASN A 87 -1.10 3.34 6.49
CA ASN A 87 -1.06 2.10 5.71
C ASN A 87 -0.57 0.88 6.51
N ASP A 88 0.58 0.97 7.17
CA ASP A 88 1.16 -0.17 7.89
C ASP A 88 0.33 -0.52 9.14
N ALA A 89 -0.22 0.49 9.82
CA ALA A 89 -1.16 0.30 10.92
C ALA A 89 -2.49 -0.32 10.45
N TYR A 90 -3.00 0.10 9.28
CA TYR A 90 -4.20 -0.46 8.68
C TYR A 90 -4.06 -1.95 8.42
N LYS A 91 -2.96 -2.36 7.76
CA LYS A 91 -2.68 -3.78 7.42
C LYS A 91 -2.75 -4.69 8.65
N THR A 92 -2.22 -4.24 9.77
CA THR A 92 -2.28 -5.00 11.05
C THR A 92 -3.67 -4.98 11.65
N LYS A 93 -4.29 -3.79 11.72
CA LYS A 93 -5.59 -3.59 12.38
C LYS A 93 -6.72 -4.33 11.67
N ILE A 94 -6.77 -4.29 10.33
CA ILE A 94 -7.84 -4.92 9.57
C ILE A 94 -7.81 -6.44 9.70
N LYS A 95 -6.62 -7.07 9.66
CA LYS A 95 -6.46 -8.51 9.87
C LYS A 95 -6.98 -8.92 11.25
N THR A 96 -6.62 -8.17 12.29
CA THR A 96 -7.07 -8.42 13.67
C THR A 96 -8.59 -8.27 13.81
N ALA A 97 -9.16 -7.21 13.25
CA ALA A 97 -10.59 -6.94 13.33
C ALA A 97 -11.42 -8.01 12.58
N ILE A 98 -10.96 -8.44 11.39
CA ILE A 98 -11.61 -9.51 10.63
C ILE A 98 -11.55 -10.82 11.42
N GLY A 99 -10.38 -11.19 11.96
CA GLY A 99 -10.22 -12.40 12.78
C GLY A 99 -11.08 -12.41 14.03
N ALA A 100 -11.30 -11.25 14.64
CA ALA A 100 -12.19 -11.08 15.81
C ALA A 100 -13.68 -10.95 15.45
N GLY A 101 -14.05 -10.95 14.17
CA GLY A 101 -15.44 -10.71 13.73
C GLY A 101 -15.93 -9.28 13.96
N GLN A 102 -14.99 -8.32 14.06
CA GLN A 102 -15.24 -6.89 14.33
C GLN A 102 -14.81 -6.00 13.15
N ALA A 103 -14.78 -6.57 11.96
CA ALA A 103 -14.47 -5.81 10.74
C ALA A 103 -15.51 -4.71 10.50
N PRO A 104 -15.09 -3.58 9.85
CA PRO A 104 -16.05 -2.59 9.36
C PRO A 104 -16.99 -3.22 8.32
N THR A 105 -18.12 -2.57 8.05
CA THR A 105 -19.06 -2.98 7.00
C THR A 105 -18.36 -3.05 5.64
N LEU A 106 -17.65 -1.99 5.28
CA LEU A 106 -16.83 -1.87 4.08
C LEU A 106 -15.36 -2.04 4.43
N ILE A 107 -14.76 -3.11 3.92
CA ILE A 107 -13.36 -3.48 4.10
C ILE A 107 -12.59 -3.02 2.88
N TRP A 108 -11.79 -1.99 3.02
CA TRP A 108 -10.88 -1.54 1.99
C TRP A 108 -9.66 -2.48 1.88
N GLY A 109 -9.12 -2.67 0.70
CA GLY A 109 -7.94 -3.51 0.51
C GLY A 109 -7.42 -3.50 -0.91
N TRP A 110 -6.46 -4.38 -1.15
CA TRP A 110 -5.78 -4.52 -2.44
C TRP A 110 -6.21 -5.77 -3.23
N GLY A 111 -7.15 -6.55 -2.69
CA GLY A 111 -7.58 -7.79 -3.36
C GLY A 111 -6.57 -8.94 -3.23
N GLY A 112 -6.49 -9.78 -4.25
CA GLY A 112 -5.47 -10.83 -4.39
C GLY A 112 -5.48 -11.89 -3.29
N GLY A 113 -4.30 -12.30 -2.82
CA GLY A 113 -4.12 -13.35 -1.81
C GLY A 113 -4.71 -13.00 -0.46
N THR A 114 -4.66 -11.73 -0.07
CA THR A 114 -5.31 -11.25 1.16
C THR A 114 -6.83 -11.43 1.07
N LEU A 115 -7.46 -11.01 -0.03
CA LEU A 115 -8.89 -11.23 -0.26
C LEU A 115 -9.23 -12.72 -0.29
N ARG A 116 -8.42 -13.54 -0.96
CA ARG A 116 -8.60 -15.00 -0.99
C ARG A 116 -8.64 -15.59 0.42
N SER A 117 -7.77 -15.15 1.32
CA SER A 117 -7.78 -15.61 2.71
C SER A 117 -9.08 -15.28 3.45
N TYR A 118 -9.66 -14.10 3.19
CA TYR A 118 -10.94 -13.69 3.76
C TYR A 118 -12.10 -14.52 3.19
N VAL A 119 -12.07 -14.81 1.89
CA VAL A 119 -13.06 -15.69 1.22
C VAL A 119 -13.02 -17.09 1.80
N GLN A 120 -11.84 -17.70 1.90
CA GLN A 120 -11.67 -19.04 2.46
C GLN A 120 -12.13 -19.14 3.91
N ALA A 121 -12.01 -18.07 4.68
CA ALA A 121 -12.49 -17.97 6.05
C ALA A 121 -13.99 -17.56 6.16
N GLY A 122 -14.69 -17.37 5.03
CA GLY A 122 -16.11 -16.97 5.01
C GLY A 122 -16.38 -15.60 5.62
N GLN A 123 -15.42 -14.66 5.49
CA GLN A 123 -15.48 -13.37 6.17
C GLN A 123 -15.99 -12.21 5.30
N VAL A 124 -16.14 -12.44 4.00
CA VAL A 124 -16.62 -11.45 3.03
C VAL A 124 -17.76 -12.02 2.19
N GLU A 125 -18.64 -11.13 1.72
CA GLU A 125 -19.83 -11.47 0.92
C GLU A 125 -19.44 -11.77 -0.55
N ASP A 126 -20.11 -12.78 -1.13
CA ASP A 126 -20.08 -13.06 -2.57
C ASP A 126 -20.94 -12.03 -3.31
N LEU A 127 -20.31 -11.21 -4.16
CA LEU A 127 -20.95 -10.15 -4.93
C LEU A 127 -21.28 -10.56 -6.38
N THR A 128 -21.07 -11.81 -6.74
CA THR A 128 -21.20 -12.29 -8.13
C THR A 128 -22.61 -12.03 -8.71
N SER A 129 -23.64 -12.42 -7.97
CA SER A 129 -25.05 -12.20 -8.38
C SER A 129 -25.39 -10.73 -8.42
N TRP A 130 -24.91 -9.95 -7.44
CA TRP A 130 -25.12 -8.51 -7.44
C TRP A 130 -24.54 -7.82 -8.67
N PHE A 131 -23.31 -8.19 -9.10
CA PHE A 131 -22.71 -7.66 -10.34
C PHE A 131 -23.46 -8.11 -11.59
N ALA A 132 -24.06 -9.31 -11.61
CA ALA A 132 -24.88 -9.76 -12.72
C ALA A 132 -26.16 -8.92 -12.85
N GLU A 133 -26.78 -8.57 -11.72
CA GLU A 133 -27.96 -7.71 -11.65
C GLU A 133 -27.65 -6.22 -11.91
N ASN A 134 -26.41 -5.80 -11.64
CA ASN A 134 -25.94 -4.43 -11.77
C ASN A 134 -24.83 -4.30 -12.85
N ALA A 135 -25.05 -4.88 -14.02
CA ALA A 135 -24.06 -4.93 -15.11
C ALA A 135 -23.49 -3.56 -15.47
N ALA A 136 -24.28 -2.48 -15.44
CA ALA A 136 -23.81 -1.12 -15.71
C ALA A 136 -22.70 -0.66 -14.74
N VAL A 137 -22.69 -1.11 -13.48
CA VAL A 137 -21.63 -0.82 -12.54
C VAL A 137 -20.34 -1.54 -12.93
N LYS A 138 -20.44 -2.79 -13.36
CA LYS A 138 -19.30 -3.58 -13.83
C LYS A 138 -18.73 -3.03 -15.13
N ASP A 139 -19.60 -2.73 -16.09
CA ASP A 139 -19.22 -2.38 -17.47
C ASP A 139 -18.48 -1.04 -17.58
N ARG A 140 -18.68 -0.14 -16.63
CA ARG A 140 -17.95 1.14 -16.59
C ARG A 140 -16.50 1.01 -16.12
N LEU A 141 -16.12 -0.09 -15.45
CA LEU A 141 -14.80 -0.28 -14.89
C LEU A 141 -13.84 -0.97 -15.88
N PHE A 142 -12.53 -0.83 -15.64
CA PHE A 142 -11.54 -1.58 -16.40
C PHE A 142 -11.70 -3.09 -16.15
N PRO A 143 -11.79 -3.92 -17.19
CA PRO A 143 -11.87 -5.37 -16.99
C PRO A 143 -10.71 -5.96 -16.19
N SER A 144 -9.50 -5.40 -16.35
CA SER A 144 -8.28 -5.81 -15.63
C SER A 144 -8.38 -5.63 -14.12
N SER A 145 -9.20 -4.69 -13.63
CA SER A 145 -9.38 -4.45 -12.20
C SER A 145 -10.12 -5.59 -11.48
N PHE A 146 -10.83 -6.46 -12.21
CA PHE A 146 -11.57 -7.57 -11.59
C PHE A 146 -10.69 -8.77 -11.24
N GLY A 147 -9.48 -8.89 -11.79
CA GLY A 147 -8.59 -10.03 -11.51
C GLY A 147 -8.36 -10.22 -10.02
N ALA A 148 -7.91 -9.18 -9.32
CA ALA A 148 -7.64 -9.22 -7.88
C ALA A 148 -8.91 -9.16 -7.00
N ALA A 149 -10.09 -8.88 -7.57
CA ALA A 149 -11.39 -8.93 -6.89
C ALA A 149 -12.05 -10.31 -6.94
N THR A 150 -11.48 -11.23 -7.75
CA THR A 150 -12.07 -12.53 -8.07
C THR A 150 -11.31 -13.66 -7.38
N VAL A 151 -12.04 -14.54 -6.71
CA VAL A 151 -11.52 -15.76 -6.09
C VAL A 151 -12.35 -16.94 -6.59
N ASP A 152 -11.70 -17.96 -7.14
CA ASP A 152 -12.34 -19.18 -7.65
C ASP A 152 -13.53 -18.91 -8.59
N GLY A 153 -13.35 -17.91 -9.49
CA GLY A 153 -14.36 -17.52 -10.49
C GLY A 153 -15.50 -16.64 -9.96
N LYS A 154 -15.52 -16.28 -8.68
CA LYS A 154 -16.53 -15.44 -8.02
C LYS A 154 -15.96 -14.11 -7.60
N ILE A 155 -16.78 -13.05 -7.68
CA ILE A 155 -16.41 -11.68 -7.36
C ILE A 155 -16.74 -11.40 -5.88
N TYR A 156 -15.75 -11.00 -5.08
CA TYR A 156 -15.89 -10.72 -3.64
C TYR A 156 -15.56 -9.28 -3.24
N ALA A 157 -15.21 -8.45 -4.20
CA ALA A 157 -14.93 -7.05 -3.92
C ALA A 157 -15.34 -6.17 -5.10
N MET A 158 -15.77 -4.94 -4.79
CA MET A 158 -16.00 -3.86 -5.74
C MET A 158 -14.65 -3.22 -6.06
N PRO A 159 -14.15 -3.26 -7.31
CA PRO A 159 -13.00 -2.47 -7.68
C PRO A 159 -13.31 -0.97 -7.54
N CYS A 160 -12.39 -0.22 -6.98
CA CYS A 160 -12.54 1.22 -6.73
C CYS A 160 -11.23 1.97 -6.94
N GLU A 161 -11.31 3.30 -6.91
CA GLU A 161 -10.18 4.23 -6.93
C GLU A 161 -9.37 4.19 -8.25
N THR A 162 -8.07 3.87 -8.18
CA THR A 162 -7.11 4.17 -9.24
C THR A 162 -6.21 2.98 -9.58
N VAL A 163 -5.72 2.94 -10.81
CA VAL A 163 -4.62 2.05 -11.16
C VAL A 163 -3.32 2.64 -10.62
N GLN A 164 -2.46 1.79 -10.05
CA GLN A 164 -1.25 2.22 -9.33
C GLN A 164 -0.02 1.41 -9.76
N PRO A 165 0.51 1.63 -10.96
CA PRO A 165 1.78 1.06 -11.35
C PRO A 165 2.92 1.65 -10.52
N ILE A 166 4.00 0.89 -10.37
CA ILE A 166 5.25 1.38 -9.79
C ILE A 166 6.03 2.11 -10.88
N VAL A 167 6.58 3.27 -10.52
CA VAL A 167 7.24 4.23 -11.39
C VAL A 167 8.65 4.51 -10.87
N LEU A 168 9.62 4.63 -11.76
CA LEU A 168 10.93 5.17 -11.44
C LEU A 168 10.90 6.69 -11.60
N TYR A 169 10.92 7.40 -10.48
CA TYR A 169 10.98 8.86 -10.42
C TYR A 169 12.43 9.34 -10.33
N TYR A 170 12.69 10.54 -10.86
CA TYR A 170 13.99 11.19 -10.74
C TYR A 170 13.88 12.71 -10.62
N ASN A 171 14.82 13.30 -9.93
CA ASN A 171 14.96 14.76 -9.81
C ASN A 171 15.88 15.24 -10.97
N LYS A 172 15.30 15.97 -11.93
CA LYS A 172 16.01 16.44 -13.15
C LYS A 172 17.18 17.36 -12.79
N GLU A 173 17.00 18.28 -11.83
CA GLU A 173 18.06 19.21 -11.41
C GLU A 173 19.25 18.48 -10.80
N VAL A 174 18.96 17.42 -10.00
CA VAL A 174 20.03 16.61 -9.40
C VAL A 174 20.79 15.86 -10.47
N LEU A 175 20.13 15.22 -11.45
CA LEU A 175 20.81 14.50 -12.53
C LEU A 175 21.64 15.46 -13.39
N GLU A 176 21.13 16.65 -13.73
CA GLU A 176 21.85 17.70 -14.44
C GLU A 176 23.09 18.16 -13.67
N LYS A 177 22.94 18.46 -12.37
CA LYS A 177 24.05 18.86 -11.48
C LYS A 177 25.15 17.79 -11.40
N VAL A 178 24.79 16.52 -11.46
CA VAL A 178 25.74 15.40 -11.48
C VAL A 178 26.37 15.24 -12.88
N GLY A 179 25.69 15.67 -13.93
CA GLY A 179 26.10 15.50 -15.33
C GLY A 179 25.76 14.13 -15.89
N VAL A 180 24.62 13.55 -15.48
CA VAL A 180 24.15 12.24 -15.95
C VAL A 180 22.72 12.35 -16.51
N GLN A 181 22.37 11.42 -17.39
CA GLN A 181 21.01 11.28 -17.93
C GLN A 181 20.20 10.25 -17.11
N PRO A 182 18.87 10.28 -17.18
CA PRO A 182 18.04 9.20 -16.65
C PRO A 182 18.47 7.86 -17.27
N PRO A 183 18.65 6.79 -16.45
CA PRO A 183 19.18 5.52 -16.93
C PRO A 183 18.13 4.76 -17.76
N THR A 184 18.56 4.21 -18.89
CA THR A 184 17.71 3.44 -19.83
C THR A 184 17.90 1.92 -19.70
N THR A 185 18.94 1.48 -18.98
CA THR A 185 19.22 0.08 -18.67
C THR A 185 19.64 -0.09 -17.20
N TRP A 186 19.60 -1.32 -16.70
CA TRP A 186 20.16 -1.66 -15.38
C TRP A 186 21.67 -1.35 -15.30
N GLY A 187 22.40 -1.62 -16.37
CA GLY A 187 23.84 -1.29 -16.45
C GLY A 187 24.08 0.20 -16.21
N GLU A 188 23.30 1.06 -16.86
CA GLU A 188 23.41 2.51 -16.68
C GLU A 188 23.02 2.95 -15.25
N ILE A 189 22.05 2.27 -14.58
CA ILE A 189 21.81 2.52 -13.15
C ILE A 189 23.10 2.30 -12.36
N MET A 190 23.78 1.17 -12.56
CA MET A 190 25.00 0.84 -11.84
C MET A 190 26.15 1.81 -12.16
N ASP A 191 26.22 2.33 -13.39
CA ASP A 191 27.24 3.29 -13.86
C ASP A 191 27.05 4.70 -13.26
N ILE A 192 25.80 5.13 -13.01
CA ILE A 192 25.55 6.47 -12.46
C ILE A 192 25.62 6.51 -10.93
N VAL A 193 25.41 5.39 -10.24
CA VAL A 193 25.45 5.30 -8.76
C VAL A 193 26.73 5.90 -8.18
N PRO A 194 27.96 5.52 -8.59
CA PRO A 194 29.17 6.12 -8.04
C PRO A 194 29.31 7.61 -8.38
N LYS A 195 28.81 8.07 -9.53
CA LYS A 195 28.86 9.48 -9.94
C LYS A 195 27.99 10.35 -9.04
N ILE A 196 26.79 9.87 -8.69
CA ILE A 196 25.87 10.56 -7.78
C ILE A 196 26.45 10.58 -6.36
N ASN A 197 26.97 9.44 -5.88
CA ASN A 197 27.61 9.34 -4.56
C ASN A 197 28.82 10.30 -4.44
N ALA A 198 29.59 10.50 -5.52
CA ALA A 198 30.72 11.43 -5.52
C ALA A 198 30.30 12.89 -5.31
N LYS A 199 29.04 13.24 -5.52
CA LYS A 199 28.47 14.56 -5.22
C LYS A 199 27.86 14.66 -3.81
N GLY A 200 27.96 13.62 -3.00
CA GLY A 200 27.36 13.56 -1.66
C GLY A 200 25.82 13.44 -1.66
N ILE A 201 25.25 13.01 -2.78
CA ILE A 201 23.81 12.81 -2.97
C ILE A 201 23.54 11.29 -2.97
N ALA A 202 22.44 10.85 -2.39
CA ALA A 202 22.05 9.45 -2.47
C ALA A 202 21.53 9.11 -3.88
N PRO A 203 21.94 7.99 -4.51
CA PRO A 203 21.38 7.57 -5.77
C PRO A 203 19.87 7.35 -5.69
N PHE A 204 19.41 6.56 -4.70
CA PHE A 204 18.00 6.28 -4.50
C PHE A 204 17.52 6.62 -3.09
N SER A 205 16.35 7.23 -3.01
CA SER A 205 15.52 7.27 -1.83
C SER A 205 14.86 5.93 -1.60
N LEU A 206 14.61 5.56 -0.33
CA LEU A 206 13.96 4.31 0.03
C LEU A 206 13.32 4.39 1.42
N GLY A 207 12.01 4.11 1.49
CA GLY A 207 11.25 3.96 2.74
C GLY A 207 11.39 2.55 3.33
N GLY A 208 12.64 2.10 3.58
CA GLY A 208 12.96 0.70 3.86
C GLY A 208 12.39 0.13 5.16
N GLN A 209 11.96 0.97 6.11
CA GLN A 209 11.23 0.52 7.30
C GLN A 209 9.90 -0.13 6.95
N SER A 210 9.22 0.35 5.92
CA SER A 210 7.94 -0.18 5.45
C SER A 210 8.07 -1.52 4.71
N ARG A 211 9.26 -1.99 4.41
CA ARG A 211 9.64 -3.27 3.76
C ARG A 211 9.09 -3.48 2.35
N TRP A 212 7.81 -3.17 2.09
CA TRP A 212 7.18 -3.30 0.76
C TRP A 212 7.82 -2.39 -0.30
N THR A 213 8.43 -1.28 0.08
CA THR A 213 9.22 -0.44 -0.84
C THR A 213 10.50 -1.15 -1.33
N ASN A 214 11.11 -1.98 -0.47
CA ASN A 214 12.25 -2.83 -0.84
C ASN A 214 11.84 -3.90 -1.86
N MET A 215 10.62 -4.45 -1.70
CA MET A 215 10.08 -5.51 -2.54
C MET A 215 9.89 -5.05 -3.99
N MET A 216 9.55 -3.79 -4.25
CA MET A 216 9.38 -3.23 -5.60
C MET A 216 10.60 -3.45 -6.49
N TRP A 217 11.80 -3.42 -5.93
CA TRP A 217 13.05 -3.70 -6.64
C TRP A 217 13.15 -5.16 -7.05
N LEU A 218 12.77 -6.07 -6.15
CA LEU A 218 12.75 -7.50 -6.46
C LEU A 218 11.72 -7.82 -7.55
N GLU A 219 10.54 -7.26 -7.47
CA GLU A 219 9.45 -7.47 -8.43
C GLU A 219 9.90 -7.12 -9.86
N PHE A 220 10.50 -5.95 -10.05
CA PHE A 220 10.99 -5.56 -11.36
C PHE A 220 12.19 -6.35 -11.83
N LEU A 221 13.20 -6.56 -11.00
CA LEU A 221 14.38 -7.35 -11.40
C LEU A 221 14.00 -8.78 -11.75
N PHE A 222 13.07 -9.36 -11.00
CA PHE A 222 12.58 -10.71 -11.25
C PHE A 222 11.91 -10.82 -12.62
N ASP A 223 11.01 -9.87 -12.93
CA ASP A 223 10.36 -9.79 -14.24
C ASP A 223 11.37 -9.51 -15.36
N ARG A 224 12.20 -8.48 -15.21
CA ARG A 224 13.14 -8.05 -16.24
C ARG A 224 14.18 -9.13 -16.60
N ILE A 225 14.59 -9.95 -15.62
CA ILE A 225 15.59 -11.02 -15.83
C ILE A 225 14.93 -12.28 -16.35
N GLY A 226 13.85 -12.73 -15.71
CA GLY A 226 13.26 -14.05 -15.95
C GLY A 226 12.01 -14.07 -16.80
N GLY A 227 11.34 -12.93 -16.95
CA GLY A 227 9.99 -12.84 -17.49
C GLY A 227 8.91 -13.12 -16.44
N PRO A 228 7.63 -12.87 -16.78
CA PRO A 228 6.51 -12.99 -15.83
C PRO A 228 6.29 -14.43 -15.36
N GLU A 229 6.72 -15.44 -16.13
CA GLU A 229 6.55 -16.86 -15.83
C GLU A 229 7.27 -17.28 -14.54
N VAL A 230 8.38 -16.59 -14.21
CA VAL A 230 9.14 -16.91 -12.99
C VAL A 230 8.32 -16.59 -11.74
N PHE A 231 7.66 -15.44 -11.71
CA PHE A 231 6.75 -15.12 -10.60
C PHE A 231 5.47 -15.94 -10.66
N GLN A 232 4.95 -16.25 -11.85
CA GLN A 232 3.77 -17.08 -11.99
C GLN A 232 3.98 -18.46 -11.34
N ALA A 233 5.15 -19.07 -11.51
CA ALA A 233 5.48 -20.33 -10.86
C ALA A 233 5.49 -20.21 -9.31
N VAL A 234 5.97 -19.09 -8.77
CA VAL A 234 5.90 -18.80 -7.33
C VAL A 234 4.46 -18.61 -6.88
N PHE A 235 3.68 -17.84 -7.61
CA PHE A 235 2.27 -17.55 -7.32
C PHE A 235 1.40 -18.81 -7.31
N GLU A 236 1.67 -19.73 -8.24
CA GLU A 236 1.00 -21.03 -8.32
C GLU A 236 1.48 -22.04 -7.25
N GLY A 237 2.47 -21.67 -6.46
CA GLY A 237 3.01 -22.54 -5.40
C GLY A 237 3.81 -23.72 -5.93
N GLN A 238 4.40 -23.61 -7.13
CA GLN A 238 5.21 -24.67 -7.71
C GLN A 238 6.42 -24.96 -6.82
N LYS A 239 6.66 -26.25 -6.56
CA LYS A 239 7.76 -26.66 -5.69
C LYS A 239 9.10 -26.09 -6.18
N ASP A 240 9.87 -25.56 -5.26
CA ASP A 240 11.20 -24.99 -5.48
C ASP A 240 11.25 -23.85 -6.53
N ALA A 241 10.13 -23.16 -6.81
CA ALA A 241 10.08 -22.07 -7.81
C ALA A 241 11.05 -20.94 -7.49
N TRP A 242 11.35 -20.69 -6.20
CA TRP A 242 12.35 -19.70 -5.80
C TRP A 242 13.79 -20.12 -6.12
N SER A 243 14.05 -21.39 -6.43
CA SER A 243 15.37 -21.88 -6.87
C SER A 243 15.68 -21.55 -8.33
N ASN A 244 14.77 -20.87 -9.04
CA ASN A 244 15.00 -20.41 -10.40
C ASN A 244 16.27 -19.55 -10.48
N PRO A 245 17.18 -19.78 -11.47
CA PRO A 245 18.39 -18.95 -11.64
C PRO A 245 18.11 -17.45 -11.78
N ALA A 246 16.98 -17.06 -12.41
CA ALA A 246 16.60 -15.66 -12.54
C ALA A 246 16.30 -15.02 -11.17
N ALA A 247 15.74 -15.80 -10.22
CA ALA A 247 15.52 -15.33 -8.85
C ALA A 247 16.86 -15.06 -8.14
N LEU A 248 17.84 -15.96 -8.31
CA LEU A 248 19.17 -15.78 -7.74
C LEU A 248 19.87 -14.54 -8.31
N ASP A 249 19.77 -14.34 -9.62
CA ASP A 249 20.38 -13.17 -10.30
C ASP A 249 19.72 -11.86 -9.84
N ALA A 250 18.39 -11.80 -9.74
CA ALA A 250 17.67 -10.64 -9.24
C ALA A 250 18.10 -10.27 -7.81
N LEU A 251 18.14 -11.24 -6.91
CA LEU A 251 18.57 -11.05 -5.52
C LEU A 251 20.04 -10.61 -5.42
N THR A 252 20.90 -11.13 -6.29
CA THR A 252 22.32 -10.76 -6.37
C THR A 252 22.47 -9.31 -6.84
N LYS A 253 21.79 -8.92 -7.93
CA LYS A 253 21.80 -7.55 -8.44
C LYS A 253 21.30 -6.54 -7.42
N MET A 254 20.28 -6.91 -6.62
CA MET A 254 19.84 -6.06 -5.51
C MET A 254 20.94 -5.85 -4.47
N GLN A 255 21.62 -6.93 -4.05
CA GLN A 255 22.73 -6.79 -3.10
C GLN A 255 23.92 -6.01 -3.69
N ASP A 256 24.18 -6.13 -4.97
CA ASP A 256 25.23 -5.36 -5.62
C ASP A 256 24.92 -3.87 -5.62
N LEU A 257 23.67 -3.47 -5.89
CA LEU A 257 23.23 -2.08 -5.76
C LEU A 257 23.37 -1.56 -4.32
N ILE A 258 23.01 -2.36 -3.33
CA ILE A 258 23.15 -2.01 -1.90
C ILE A 258 24.63 -1.82 -1.54
N LYS A 259 25.51 -2.75 -1.93
CA LYS A 259 26.95 -2.70 -1.70
C LYS A 259 27.63 -1.51 -2.42
N ALA A 260 27.09 -1.09 -3.55
CA ALA A 260 27.53 0.11 -4.25
C ALA A 260 27.06 1.43 -3.59
N ASN A 261 26.43 1.39 -2.42
CA ASN A 261 25.77 2.52 -1.75
C ASN A 261 24.68 3.15 -2.64
N GLY A 262 23.87 2.32 -3.31
CA GLY A 262 22.80 2.77 -4.18
C GLY A 262 21.66 3.47 -3.43
N PHE A 263 21.48 3.23 -2.14
CA PHE A 263 20.39 3.80 -1.34
C PHE A 263 20.87 4.81 -0.31
N ILE A 264 19.97 5.70 0.09
CA ILE A 264 20.20 6.66 1.18
C ILE A 264 20.62 5.92 2.44
N LYS A 265 21.62 6.44 3.16
CA LYS A 265 22.06 5.85 4.43
C LYS A 265 20.93 5.90 5.45
N GLY A 266 20.73 4.82 6.19
CA GLY A 266 19.69 4.71 7.20
C GLY A 266 18.28 4.46 6.63
N PHE A 267 18.15 4.05 5.37
CA PHE A 267 16.87 3.75 4.72
C PHE A 267 15.98 2.81 5.55
N SER A 268 16.58 1.88 6.31
CA SER A 268 15.83 0.94 7.17
C SER A 268 15.06 1.61 8.33
N SER A 269 15.30 2.90 8.58
CA SER A 269 14.59 3.71 9.58
C SER A 269 13.69 4.78 8.94
N ILE A 270 13.60 4.83 7.62
CA ILE A 270 12.73 5.74 6.86
C ILE A 270 11.43 5.01 6.54
N THR A 271 10.31 5.60 6.92
CA THR A 271 8.97 5.04 6.61
C THR A 271 8.34 5.72 5.41
N ALA A 272 7.67 4.94 4.56
CA ALA A 272 6.85 5.45 3.47
C ALA A 272 5.53 6.07 3.98
N ASP A 273 5.02 5.63 5.14
CA ASP A 273 3.76 6.11 5.72
C ASP A 273 3.74 7.62 6.04
N SER A 274 4.91 8.23 6.22
CA SER A 274 5.07 9.66 6.48
C SER A 274 5.57 10.45 5.27
N ASN A 275 5.61 9.85 4.08
CA ASN A 275 6.18 10.43 2.86
C ASN A 275 7.65 10.91 3.01
N ALA A 276 8.38 10.41 4.01
CA ALA A 276 9.75 10.84 4.29
C ALA A 276 10.73 10.45 3.16
N ASP A 277 10.46 9.33 2.48
CA ASP A 277 11.21 8.90 1.31
C ASP A 277 10.97 9.82 0.10
N GLN A 278 9.73 10.29 -0.11
CA GLN A 278 9.41 11.28 -1.14
C GLN A 278 10.12 12.62 -0.88
N ALA A 279 10.20 13.03 0.38
CA ALA A 279 10.87 14.26 0.78
C ALA A 279 12.36 14.28 0.42
N LEU A 280 13.01 13.13 0.43
CA LEU A 280 14.42 13.02 0.00
C LEU A 280 14.59 13.29 -1.50
N LEU A 281 13.62 12.92 -2.33
CA LEU A 281 13.64 13.16 -3.75
C LEU A 281 13.41 14.64 -4.08
N TYR A 282 12.31 15.23 -3.60
CA TYR A 282 11.99 16.62 -3.95
C TYR A 282 12.90 17.64 -3.29
N THR A 283 13.58 17.29 -2.19
CA THR A 283 14.61 18.17 -1.58
C THR A 283 16.01 17.96 -2.19
N GLY A 284 16.16 17.08 -3.19
CA GLY A 284 17.44 16.82 -3.84
C GLY A 284 18.46 16.06 -2.98
N LYS A 285 18.05 15.44 -1.87
CA LYS A 285 18.91 14.58 -1.04
C LYS A 285 19.11 13.20 -1.67
N ALA A 286 18.15 12.78 -2.51
CA ALA A 286 18.27 11.62 -3.37
C ALA A 286 17.98 12.01 -4.82
N ALA A 287 18.65 11.33 -5.76
CA ALA A 287 18.49 11.60 -7.18
C ALA A 287 17.27 10.91 -7.79
N MET A 288 16.95 9.71 -7.34
CA MET A 288 15.90 8.86 -7.87
C MET A 288 15.10 8.16 -6.76
N MET A 289 13.91 7.64 -7.11
CA MET A 289 13.04 6.88 -6.22
C MET A 289 12.20 5.90 -7.04
N LEU A 290 12.24 4.61 -6.70
CA LEU A 290 11.30 3.62 -7.23
C LEU A 290 10.10 3.55 -6.29
N HIS A 291 8.91 3.97 -6.76
CA HIS A 291 7.73 4.03 -5.91
C HIS A 291 6.44 4.01 -6.74
N GLY A 292 5.30 3.81 -6.10
CA GLY A 292 4.02 3.76 -6.79
C GLY A 292 3.54 5.10 -7.35
N GLY A 293 2.69 5.03 -8.38
CA GLY A 293 2.09 6.21 -9.02
C GLY A 293 1.36 7.15 -8.05
N TRP A 294 0.88 6.62 -6.92
CA TRP A 294 0.19 7.40 -5.88
C TRP A 294 1.05 8.45 -5.18
N THR A 295 2.38 8.36 -5.25
CA THR A 295 3.28 9.32 -4.61
C THR A 295 3.36 10.66 -5.34
N TYR A 296 2.96 10.70 -6.60
CA TYR A 296 2.94 11.92 -7.39
C TYR A 296 2.14 13.04 -6.73
N GLY A 297 0.91 12.73 -6.27
CA GLY A 297 0.06 13.70 -5.58
C GLY A 297 0.67 14.22 -4.28
N GLY A 298 1.34 13.36 -3.50
CA GLY A 298 2.07 13.76 -2.30
C GLY A 298 3.23 14.70 -2.63
N MET A 299 4.05 14.36 -3.62
CA MET A 299 5.16 15.22 -4.07
C MET A 299 4.67 16.57 -4.62
N LYS A 300 3.51 16.57 -5.31
CA LYS A 300 2.87 17.81 -5.79
C LYS A 300 2.41 18.71 -4.66
N ASN A 301 1.83 18.13 -3.59
CA ASN A 301 1.36 18.90 -2.44
C ASN A 301 2.49 19.43 -1.57
N ASP A 302 3.49 18.59 -1.27
CA ASP A 302 4.47 18.83 -0.23
C ASP A 302 5.81 19.34 -0.79
N GLY A 303 6.05 19.13 -2.09
CA GLY A 303 7.32 19.44 -2.75
C GLY A 303 7.46 20.89 -3.27
N GLY A 304 6.52 21.79 -2.95
CA GLY A 304 6.55 23.18 -3.45
C GLY A 304 6.51 23.22 -4.99
N ASP A 305 7.53 23.80 -5.60
CA ASP A 305 7.63 23.92 -7.07
C ASP A 305 8.16 22.66 -7.77
N PHE A 306 8.50 21.62 -7.02
CA PHE A 306 9.16 20.42 -7.59
C PHE A 306 8.35 19.76 -8.72
N VAL A 307 7.03 19.59 -8.55
CA VAL A 307 6.16 19.04 -9.57
C VAL A 307 5.65 20.12 -10.53
N PRO A 308 5.05 21.24 -10.07
CA PRO A 308 4.55 22.29 -10.95
C PRO A 308 5.65 22.95 -11.81
N GLY A 309 6.85 23.12 -11.27
CA GLY A 309 8.02 23.68 -11.98
C GLY A 309 8.65 22.72 -12.99
N GLY A 310 8.14 21.48 -13.09
CA GLY A 310 8.62 20.51 -14.07
C GLY A 310 9.96 19.83 -13.71
N HIS A 311 10.38 19.89 -12.43
CA HIS A 311 11.65 19.32 -11.95
C HIS A 311 11.56 17.80 -11.72
N LEU A 312 10.34 17.26 -11.57
CA LEU A 312 10.09 15.81 -11.48
C LEU A 312 10.19 15.17 -12.88
N GLY A 313 11.00 14.12 -12.98
CA GLY A 313 10.97 13.18 -14.09
C GLY A 313 10.44 11.83 -13.67
N TYR A 314 9.93 11.06 -14.63
CA TYR A 314 9.36 9.73 -14.37
C TYR A 314 9.50 8.83 -15.60
N MET A 315 9.65 7.54 -15.36
CA MET A 315 9.80 6.52 -16.39
C MET A 315 9.40 5.14 -15.88
N ASN A 316 9.20 4.18 -16.79
CA ASN A 316 9.08 2.77 -16.39
C ASN A 316 10.43 2.24 -15.92
N PHE A 317 10.44 1.16 -15.14
CA PHE A 317 11.68 0.52 -14.72
C PHE A 317 12.44 -0.01 -15.95
N PRO A 318 13.74 0.28 -16.09
CA PRO A 318 14.49 -0.07 -17.29
C PRO A 318 14.71 -1.59 -17.42
N PRO A 319 14.99 -2.07 -18.64
CA PRO A 319 15.39 -3.46 -18.90
C PRO A 319 16.72 -3.80 -18.24
N VAL A 320 16.92 -5.10 -18.02
CA VAL A 320 18.19 -5.71 -17.62
C VAL A 320 18.83 -6.32 -18.87
N ASP A 321 20.11 -6.03 -19.12
CA ASP A 321 20.81 -6.56 -20.27
C ASP A 321 20.79 -8.10 -20.29
N GLY A 322 20.36 -8.68 -21.40
CA GLY A 322 20.19 -10.13 -21.55
C GLY A 322 18.97 -10.72 -20.82
N GLY A 323 18.16 -9.89 -20.19
CA GLY A 323 16.92 -10.31 -19.55
C GLY A 323 15.82 -10.71 -20.55
N LYS A 324 14.82 -11.45 -20.07
CA LYS A 324 13.73 -12.03 -20.87
C LYS A 324 12.42 -11.27 -20.75
N GLY A 325 12.26 -10.47 -19.69
CA GLY A 325 11.03 -9.72 -19.44
C GLY A 325 10.83 -8.58 -20.42
N ASP A 326 9.60 -8.39 -20.86
CA ASP A 326 9.23 -7.28 -21.73
C ASP A 326 9.40 -5.94 -20.98
N PRO A 327 10.10 -4.93 -21.54
CA PRO A 327 10.26 -3.63 -20.89
C PRO A 327 8.93 -2.89 -20.60
N SER A 328 7.85 -3.23 -21.32
CA SER A 328 6.51 -2.67 -21.07
C SER A 328 5.83 -3.25 -19.83
N ASN A 329 6.27 -4.42 -19.33
CA ASN A 329 5.71 -5.02 -18.14
C ASN A 329 5.78 -4.05 -16.96
N THR A 330 4.76 -4.11 -16.11
CA THR A 330 4.71 -3.32 -14.88
C THR A 330 4.21 -4.15 -13.71
N VAL A 331 4.51 -3.65 -12.53
CA VAL A 331 4.02 -4.21 -11.25
C VAL A 331 3.35 -3.11 -10.45
N GLY A 332 2.50 -3.47 -9.53
CA GLY A 332 1.77 -2.52 -8.67
C GLY A 332 0.39 -3.01 -8.32
N ASN A 333 -0.55 -2.09 -8.16
CA ASN A 333 -1.93 -2.44 -7.84
C ASN A 333 -2.85 -2.09 -9.02
N PRO A 334 -3.56 -3.07 -9.61
CA PRO A 334 -4.47 -2.81 -10.73
C PRO A 334 -5.75 -2.07 -10.30
N GLY A 335 -5.94 -1.86 -9.02
CA GLY A 335 -7.01 -1.11 -8.38
C GLY A 335 -6.94 -1.25 -6.87
N GLN A 336 -7.84 -0.58 -6.17
CA GLN A 336 -8.22 -0.84 -4.79
C GLN A 336 -9.60 -1.47 -4.76
N TYR A 337 -9.98 -2.03 -3.60
CA TYR A 337 -11.14 -2.92 -3.52
C TYR A 337 -11.91 -2.68 -2.24
N LEU A 338 -13.24 -2.72 -2.34
CA LEU A 338 -14.15 -2.70 -1.20
C LEU A 338 -14.89 -4.03 -1.11
N SER A 339 -14.60 -4.81 -0.08
CA SER A 339 -15.39 -6.00 0.27
C SER A 339 -16.45 -5.64 1.31
N ILE A 340 -17.54 -6.39 1.33
CA ILE A 340 -18.58 -6.27 2.38
C ILE A 340 -18.30 -7.36 3.40
N SER A 341 -18.26 -7.00 4.69
CA SER A 341 -18.12 -7.96 5.78
C SER A 341 -19.30 -8.95 5.80
N ALA A 342 -18.99 -10.25 5.85
CA ALA A 342 -20.03 -11.27 6.01
C ALA A 342 -20.84 -11.10 7.30
N LYS A 343 -20.25 -10.44 8.33
CA LYS A 343 -20.90 -10.17 9.63
C LYS A 343 -21.75 -8.89 9.64
N ALA A 344 -21.74 -8.10 8.58
CA ALA A 344 -22.61 -6.94 8.45
C ALA A 344 -24.10 -7.36 8.43
N THR A 345 -24.97 -6.52 9.00
CA THR A 345 -26.42 -6.79 8.96
C THR A 345 -26.94 -6.69 7.51
N PRO A 346 -28.10 -7.27 7.20
CA PRO A 346 -28.70 -7.13 5.87
C PRO A 346 -28.82 -5.67 5.42
N GLU A 347 -29.24 -4.78 6.32
CA GLU A 347 -29.42 -3.36 6.04
C GLU A 347 -28.08 -2.67 5.76
N GLN A 348 -27.02 -3.04 6.48
CA GLN A 348 -25.66 -2.53 6.24
C GLN A 348 -25.11 -3.01 4.91
N LYS A 349 -25.38 -4.26 4.52
CA LYS A 349 -24.98 -4.81 3.22
C LYS A 349 -25.68 -4.09 2.08
N GLU A 350 -26.99 -3.85 2.19
CA GLU A 350 -27.73 -3.09 1.18
C GLU A 350 -27.23 -1.63 1.08
N LEU A 351 -26.90 -0.99 2.21
CA LEU A 351 -26.30 0.34 2.22
C LEU A 351 -24.94 0.36 1.52
N ALA A 352 -24.10 -0.65 1.76
CA ALA A 352 -22.81 -0.80 1.09
C ALA A 352 -22.99 -0.99 -0.43
N LYS A 353 -23.94 -1.82 -0.88
CA LYS A 353 -24.26 -2.00 -2.30
C LYS A 353 -24.79 -0.72 -2.95
N LYS A 354 -25.60 0.06 -2.22
CA LYS A 354 -26.05 1.37 -2.67
C LYS A 354 -24.87 2.33 -2.86
N PHE A 355 -23.89 2.30 -1.96
CA PHE A 355 -22.67 3.08 -2.10
C PHE A 355 -21.86 2.65 -3.34
N PHE A 356 -21.76 1.36 -3.64
CA PHE A 356 -21.12 0.86 -4.86
C PHE A 356 -21.79 1.39 -6.13
N THR A 357 -23.10 1.54 -6.11
CA THR A 357 -23.87 2.00 -7.28
C THR A 357 -23.73 3.51 -7.50
N SER A 358 -23.75 4.32 -6.44
CA SER A 358 -23.94 5.76 -6.55
C SER A 358 -22.89 6.63 -5.85
N GLY A 359 -21.99 6.03 -5.06
CA GLY A 359 -20.98 6.75 -4.28
C GLY A 359 -19.55 6.46 -4.72
N VAL A 360 -19.27 5.25 -5.23
CA VAL A 360 -17.92 4.84 -5.66
C VAL A 360 -17.71 5.26 -7.12
N LEU A 361 -16.65 6.01 -7.38
CA LEU A 361 -16.26 6.46 -8.72
C LEU A 361 -17.40 7.16 -9.46
N ASP A 362 -18.16 8.02 -8.77
CA ASP A 362 -19.05 8.95 -9.43
C ASP A 362 -18.26 9.95 -10.30
N GLN A 363 -18.92 10.70 -11.17
CA GLN A 363 -18.25 11.64 -12.07
C GLN A 363 -17.38 12.67 -11.32
N THR A 364 -17.82 13.09 -10.13
CA THR A 364 -17.06 14.03 -9.30
C THR A 364 -15.82 13.36 -8.72
N GLU A 365 -15.96 12.17 -8.17
CA GLU A 365 -14.83 11.40 -7.63
C GLU A 365 -13.79 11.07 -8.71
N VAL A 366 -14.24 10.66 -9.92
CA VAL A 366 -13.36 10.42 -11.06
C VAL A 366 -12.51 11.65 -11.38
N LYS A 367 -13.12 12.83 -11.40
CA LYS A 367 -12.39 14.09 -11.60
C LYS A 367 -11.45 14.40 -10.44
N GLU A 368 -11.91 14.21 -9.20
CA GLU A 368 -11.09 14.45 -8.01
C GLU A 368 -9.85 13.55 -7.99
N TRP A 369 -9.95 12.28 -8.39
CA TRP A 369 -8.79 11.40 -8.56
C TRP A 369 -7.82 11.92 -9.62
N ALA A 370 -8.31 12.32 -10.79
CA ALA A 370 -7.48 12.89 -11.85
C ALA A 370 -6.76 14.18 -11.38
N ASP A 371 -7.43 15.02 -10.59
CA ASP A 371 -6.86 16.25 -10.03
C ASP A 371 -5.71 15.97 -9.03
N THR A 372 -5.65 14.77 -8.45
CA THR A 372 -4.51 14.31 -7.62
C THR A 372 -3.35 13.71 -8.43
N GLY A 373 -3.47 13.63 -9.75
CA GLY A 373 -2.51 12.95 -10.61
C GLY A 373 -2.66 11.42 -10.61
N ALA A 374 -3.82 10.90 -10.22
CA ALA A 374 -4.10 9.47 -10.19
C ALA A 374 -5.10 9.06 -11.28
N VAL A 375 -4.90 7.90 -11.90
CA VAL A 375 -5.73 7.39 -13.01
C VAL A 375 -6.87 6.54 -12.47
N PRO A 376 -8.14 7.01 -12.49
CA PRO A 376 -9.29 6.22 -12.07
C PRO A 376 -9.48 4.98 -12.94
N ILE A 377 -9.95 3.88 -12.34
CA ILE A 377 -10.16 2.60 -13.05
C ILE A 377 -11.48 2.58 -13.85
N VAL A 378 -11.89 3.70 -14.43
CA VAL A 378 -13.15 3.87 -15.21
C VAL A 378 -12.84 4.02 -16.68
N LYS A 379 -13.61 3.36 -17.54
CA LYS A 379 -13.54 3.57 -18.99
C LYS A 379 -13.88 5.03 -19.32
N GLY A 380 -13.09 5.63 -20.20
CA GLY A 380 -13.26 7.03 -20.59
C GLY A 380 -12.69 8.05 -19.58
N ALA A 381 -11.94 7.60 -18.56
CA ALA A 381 -11.24 8.49 -17.64
C ALA A 381 -10.22 9.40 -18.34
N ASP A 382 -9.71 9.00 -19.50
CA ASP A 382 -8.81 9.78 -20.34
C ASP A 382 -9.41 11.15 -20.78
N ALA A 383 -10.73 11.24 -20.88
CA ALA A 383 -11.39 12.51 -21.12
C ALA A 383 -11.18 13.54 -19.98
N ALA A 384 -11.03 13.07 -18.74
CA ALA A 384 -10.74 13.91 -17.59
C ALA A 384 -9.28 14.41 -17.58
N PHE A 385 -8.36 13.73 -18.29
CA PHE A 385 -6.95 14.09 -18.31
C PHE A 385 -6.66 15.34 -19.13
N ALA A 386 -7.44 15.58 -20.20
CA ALA A 386 -7.19 16.65 -21.16
C ALA A 386 -7.20 18.06 -20.53
N SER A 387 -7.98 18.25 -19.47
CA SER A 387 -8.08 19.52 -18.73
C SER A 387 -7.24 19.58 -17.46
N SER A 388 -6.55 18.48 -17.11
CA SER A 388 -5.72 18.44 -15.90
C SER A 388 -4.36 19.11 -16.14
N PRO A 389 -3.84 19.89 -15.18
CA PRO A 389 -2.45 20.36 -15.22
C PRO A 389 -1.44 19.20 -15.19
N ASP A 390 -1.87 18.02 -14.76
CA ASP A 390 -1.07 16.80 -14.64
C ASP A 390 -1.25 15.84 -15.84
N ALA A 391 -1.81 16.34 -16.97
CA ALA A 391 -2.18 15.53 -18.14
C ALA A 391 -1.05 14.61 -18.64
N ASP A 392 0.19 15.07 -18.63
CA ASP A 392 1.34 14.27 -19.10
C ASP A 392 1.63 13.10 -18.17
N PHE A 393 1.58 13.29 -16.86
CA PHE A 393 1.76 12.22 -15.90
C PHE A 393 0.58 11.23 -15.94
N LEU A 394 -0.64 11.71 -16.02
CA LEU A 394 -1.84 10.86 -16.14
C LEU A 394 -1.78 9.99 -17.39
N LYS A 395 -1.42 10.56 -18.55
CA LYS A 395 -1.23 9.81 -19.81
C LYS A 395 -0.10 8.78 -19.69
N PHE A 396 1.00 9.14 -19.02
CA PHE A 396 2.10 8.22 -18.78
C PHE A 396 1.67 7.02 -17.94
N VAL A 397 1.00 7.25 -16.80
CA VAL A 397 0.49 6.16 -15.92
C VAL A 397 -0.54 5.31 -16.64
N TYR A 398 -1.47 5.94 -17.35
CA TYR A 398 -2.45 5.22 -18.17
C TYR A 398 -1.77 4.39 -19.26
N GLY A 399 -0.77 4.96 -19.93
CA GLY A 399 0.03 4.28 -20.96
C GLY A 399 0.77 3.06 -20.42
N ILE A 400 1.42 3.17 -19.25
CA ILE A 400 2.05 2.02 -18.59
C ILE A 400 1.01 0.92 -18.32
N ALA A 401 -0.13 1.29 -17.71
CA ALA A 401 -1.12 0.30 -17.31
C ALA A 401 -1.82 -0.37 -18.50
N SER A 402 -2.06 0.39 -19.60
CA SER A 402 -2.78 -0.11 -20.77
C SER A 402 -1.91 -0.85 -21.78
N ASN A 403 -0.61 -0.52 -21.86
CA ASN A 403 0.32 -1.11 -22.83
C ASN A 403 1.18 -2.24 -22.25
N ALA A 404 1.15 -2.45 -20.94
CA ALA A 404 1.86 -3.56 -20.32
C ALA A 404 1.37 -4.90 -20.88
N GLN A 405 2.30 -5.75 -21.34
CA GLN A 405 1.95 -7.14 -21.69
C GLN A 405 1.53 -7.90 -20.42
N THR A 406 2.17 -7.59 -19.29
CA THR A 406 1.82 -8.12 -17.98
C THR A 406 1.80 -6.99 -16.96
N PHE A 407 0.68 -6.87 -16.24
CA PHE A 407 0.57 -6.04 -15.04
C PHE A 407 0.48 -6.98 -13.83
N ALA A 408 1.60 -7.24 -13.18
CA ALA A 408 1.66 -8.08 -12.01
C ALA A 408 1.18 -7.31 -10.77
N GLN A 409 0.31 -7.93 -9.96
CA GLN A 409 -0.04 -7.36 -8.67
C GLN A 409 1.15 -7.42 -7.72
N SER A 410 1.36 -6.37 -6.90
CA SER A 410 2.39 -6.34 -5.85
C SER A 410 2.36 -7.60 -5.00
N TRP A 411 3.51 -8.23 -4.79
CA TRP A 411 3.60 -9.60 -4.29
C TRP A 411 3.14 -9.77 -2.85
N ASP A 412 3.28 -8.74 -2.01
CA ASP A 412 2.74 -8.75 -0.64
C ASP A 412 1.19 -8.79 -0.61
N GLN A 413 0.55 -8.45 -1.73
CA GLN A 413 -0.89 -8.52 -1.91
C GLN A 413 -1.32 -9.76 -2.71
N ALA A 414 -0.51 -10.20 -3.67
CA ALA A 414 -0.80 -11.34 -4.53
C ALA A 414 -0.64 -12.68 -3.81
N LEU A 415 0.39 -12.82 -2.97
CA LEU A 415 0.70 -14.03 -2.23
C LEU A 415 -0.23 -14.23 -1.02
N SER A 416 -0.24 -15.44 -0.47
CA SER A 416 -0.93 -15.71 0.80
C SER A 416 -0.35 -14.82 1.92
N PRO A 417 -1.13 -14.46 2.96
CA PRO A 417 -0.64 -13.63 4.07
C PRO A 417 0.62 -14.20 4.74
N THR A 418 0.73 -15.52 4.82
CA THR A 418 1.92 -16.19 5.39
C THR A 418 3.15 -16.02 4.51
N ALA A 419 3.02 -16.30 3.21
CA ALA A 419 4.13 -16.16 2.26
C ALA A 419 4.54 -14.69 2.11
N ALA A 420 3.59 -13.78 2.09
CA ALA A 420 3.82 -12.33 2.01
C ALA A 420 4.62 -11.79 3.21
N GLU A 421 4.28 -12.20 4.44
CA GLU A 421 5.01 -11.76 5.63
C GLU A 421 6.45 -12.30 5.65
N VAL A 422 6.64 -13.57 5.28
CA VAL A 422 7.99 -14.16 5.15
C VAL A 422 8.79 -13.46 4.05
N LEU A 423 8.16 -13.10 2.92
CA LEU A 423 8.78 -12.34 1.85
C LEU A 423 9.27 -10.98 2.36
N LEU A 424 8.40 -10.20 3.01
CA LEU A 424 8.74 -8.88 3.52
C LEU A 424 9.85 -8.91 4.57
N ASP A 425 9.86 -9.93 5.40
CA ASP A 425 10.91 -10.13 6.42
C ASP A 425 12.26 -10.52 5.79
N ASN A 426 12.25 -11.42 4.81
CA ASN A 426 13.45 -11.81 4.07
C ASN A 426 14.00 -10.68 3.19
N ILE A 427 13.14 -9.87 2.55
CA ILE A 427 13.61 -8.75 1.75
C ILE A 427 14.28 -7.68 2.63
N ALA A 428 13.73 -7.40 3.81
CA ALA A 428 14.38 -6.50 4.77
C ALA A 428 15.76 -7.01 5.19
N LYS A 429 15.89 -8.30 5.49
CA LYS A 429 17.17 -8.95 5.83
C LYS A 429 18.16 -8.92 4.66
N LEU A 430 17.68 -9.12 3.43
CA LEU A 430 18.51 -9.05 2.22
C LEU A 430 19.08 -7.63 2.04
N PHE A 431 18.26 -6.59 2.22
CA PHE A 431 18.66 -5.18 2.15
C PHE A 431 19.65 -4.79 3.26
N GLN A 432 19.56 -5.42 4.42
CA GLN A 432 20.51 -5.26 5.52
C GLN A 432 21.79 -6.10 5.32
N LEU A 433 21.92 -6.85 4.21
CA LEU A 433 23.00 -7.80 3.95
C LEU A 433 23.19 -8.87 5.05
N SER A 434 22.13 -9.15 5.81
CA SER A 434 22.16 -10.12 6.92
C SER A 434 21.83 -11.55 6.48
N ILE A 435 21.33 -11.74 5.27
CA ILE A 435 21.17 -13.04 4.60
C ILE A 435 21.72 -12.99 3.19
N SER A 436 22.15 -14.14 2.67
CA SER A 436 22.56 -14.26 1.26
C SER A 436 21.36 -14.44 0.35
N PRO A 437 21.49 -14.21 -0.98
CA PRO A 437 20.49 -14.57 -1.98
C PRO A 437 20.05 -16.03 -1.89
N GLN A 438 20.95 -16.98 -1.68
CA GLN A 438 20.65 -18.40 -1.52
C GLN A 438 19.84 -18.70 -0.25
N GLN A 439 20.15 -18.01 0.85
CA GLN A 439 19.38 -18.14 2.09
C GLN A 439 17.96 -17.59 1.90
N PHE A 440 17.81 -16.48 1.18
CA PHE A 440 16.49 -15.94 0.80
C PHE A 440 15.68 -16.99 0.03
N GLN A 441 16.24 -17.59 -1.03
CA GLN A 441 15.58 -18.64 -1.83
C GLN A 441 15.13 -19.83 -0.95
N THR A 442 15.99 -20.29 -0.07
CA THR A 442 15.70 -21.40 0.87
C THR A 442 14.52 -21.04 1.78
N ASN A 443 14.54 -19.86 2.37
CA ASN A 443 13.48 -19.39 3.27
C ASN A 443 12.14 -19.27 2.54
N MET A 444 12.14 -18.78 1.31
CA MET A 444 10.93 -18.62 0.52
C MET A 444 10.37 -19.97 0.03
N ASN A 445 11.22 -20.90 -0.38
CA ASN A 445 10.77 -22.26 -0.75
C ASN A 445 10.13 -23.02 0.44
N ALA A 446 10.52 -22.70 1.67
CA ALA A 446 9.93 -23.32 2.87
C ALA A 446 8.45 -22.92 3.10
N VAL A 447 8.00 -21.84 2.49
CA VAL A 447 6.61 -21.32 2.61
C VAL A 447 5.86 -21.30 1.28
N ILE A 448 6.45 -21.80 0.20
CA ILE A 448 5.80 -21.84 -1.11
C ILE A 448 4.54 -22.70 -1.07
N GLY A 449 3.45 -22.21 -1.65
CA GLY A 449 2.16 -22.91 -1.67
C GLY A 449 1.39 -22.94 -0.32
N LYS A 450 1.85 -22.18 0.69
CA LYS A 450 1.21 -22.10 2.02
C LYS A 450 0.33 -20.87 2.17
#